data_0f7e0a8365f5d101972b70b683520a0b
#
_entry.id   0f7e0a8365f5d101972b70b683520a0b
#
_cell.length_a   1.000
_cell.length_b   1.000
_cell.length_c   1.000
_cell.angle_alpha   90.00
_cell.angle_beta   90.00
_cell.angle_gamma   90.00
#
_symmetry.space_group_name_H-M   'P 1'
#
loop_
_entity.id
_entity.type
_entity.pdbx_description
1 polymer ?
#
loop_
_entity_poly.entity_id
_entity_poly.type
_entity_poly.pdbx_seq_one_letter_code
_entity_poly.pdbx_strand_id
1 'polypeptide(L)'
;ALAEIPNYQKLHRATFELVPSRPSAQFSPEEVALQPKLQDVYGILQEGFPNLLDYPIWLTDVSHRCRHGMSHVLTYRNSSTLTLVFDWKDQVLVGQVATRAAQRGSGYARDFLRWTAQWLAQQGKHAVLFALDIRISFYREIGFREIASEYVLERTDVQKEEQKKGAL
;
A
#
# COMPACT_ATOMS: atom_id res chain seq x y z
N ALA A 1 -18.15 -0.75 25.23
CA ALA A 1 -18.47 -1.46 23.98
C ALA A 1 -18.93 -0.41 22.96
N LEU A 2 -18.26 -0.32 21.80
CA LEU A 2 -18.75 0.48 20.67
C LEU A 2 -20.08 -0.17 20.25
N ALA A 3 -21.17 0.61 20.30
CA ALA A 3 -22.49 0.17 19.82
C ALA A 3 -22.37 -0.26 18.36
N GLU A 4 -23.06 -1.30 17.99
CA GLU A 4 -23.20 -1.70 16.59
C GLU A 4 -23.88 -0.55 15.83
N ILE A 5 -23.15 0.03 14.87
CA ILE A 5 -23.68 1.09 14.02
C ILE A 5 -24.24 0.40 12.78
N PRO A 6 -25.54 0.58 12.48
CA PRO A 6 -26.15 -0.01 11.27
C PRO A 6 -25.35 0.39 10.01
N ASN A 7 -25.18 -0.56 9.10
CA ASN A 7 -24.44 -0.41 7.83
C ASN A 7 -22.91 -0.14 7.99
N TYR A 8 -22.34 -0.44 9.16
CA TYR A 8 -20.90 -0.40 9.36
C TYR A 8 -20.41 -1.75 9.90
N GLN A 9 -19.28 -2.18 9.42
CA GLN A 9 -18.51 -3.28 9.99
C GLN A 9 -17.29 -2.75 10.74
N LYS A 10 -16.98 -3.39 11.84
CA LYS A 10 -15.81 -3.08 12.65
C LYS A 10 -14.64 -3.90 12.15
N LEU A 11 -13.57 -3.23 11.71
CA LEU A 11 -12.34 -3.87 11.26
C LEU A 11 -11.21 -3.54 12.23
N HIS A 12 -10.40 -4.53 12.54
CA HIS A 12 -9.16 -4.33 13.28
C HIS A 12 -8.08 -3.82 12.32
N ARG A 13 -7.34 -2.81 12.75
CA ARG A 13 -6.25 -2.20 12.00
C ARG A 13 -5.03 -2.03 12.91
N ALA A 14 -3.90 -2.54 12.48
CA ALA A 14 -2.61 -2.33 13.13
C ALA A 14 -1.80 -1.28 12.38
N THR A 15 -1.00 -0.50 13.11
CA THR A 15 0.01 0.41 12.56
C THR A 15 1.38 -0.21 12.74
N PHE A 16 2.13 -0.31 11.65
CA PHE A 16 3.49 -0.80 11.65
C PHE A 16 4.48 0.32 11.33
N GLU A 17 5.56 0.36 12.09
CA GLU A 17 6.76 1.11 11.73
C GLU A 17 7.64 0.23 10.84
N LEU A 18 8.09 0.81 9.73
CA LEU A 18 8.98 0.13 8.80
C LEU A 18 10.40 0.15 9.36
N VAL A 19 10.78 -0.93 10.02
CA VAL A 19 12.14 -1.08 10.57
C VAL A 19 13.11 -1.33 9.42
N PRO A 20 14.16 -0.50 9.25
CA PRO A 20 15.15 -0.70 8.20
C PRO A 20 15.83 -2.06 8.31
N SER A 21 15.78 -2.82 7.22
CA SER A 21 16.44 -4.12 7.12
C SER A 21 16.91 -4.37 5.68
N ARG A 22 17.88 -5.25 5.51
CA ARG A 22 18.37 -5.56 4.17
C ARG A 22 17.39 -6.44 3.42
N PRO A 23 17.10 -6.13 2.14
CA PRO A 23 16.44 -7.07 1.26
C PRO A 23 17.32 -8.31 1.02
N SER A 24 16.77 -9.36 0.43
CA SER A 24 17.54 -10.53 0.05
C SER A 24 18.60 -10.20 -0.99
N ALA A 25 19.63 -11.07 -1.12
CA ALA A 25 20.69 -10.90 -2.12
C ALA A 25 20.17 -10.96 -3.58
N GLN A 26 18.95 -11.43 -3.79
CA GLN A 26 18.31 -11.50 -5.11
C GLN A 26 17.61 -10.19 -5.50
N PHE A 27 17.47 -9.26 -4.57
CA PHE A 27 16.86 -7.96 -4.84
C PHE A 27 17.82 -7.06 -5.60
N SER A 28 17.35 -6.47 -6.68
CA SER A 28 18.12 -5.58 -7.56
C SER A 28 17.59 -4.15 -7.44
N PRO A 29 18.26 -3.27 -6.67
CA PRO A 29 17.81 -1.87 -6.47
C PRO A 29 17.67 -1.09 -7.78
N GLU A 30 18.46 -1.42 -8.80
CA GLU A 30 18.42 -0.80 -10.14
C GLU A 30 17.12 -1.10 -10.89
N GLU A 31 16.37 -2.12 -10.47
CA GLU A 31 15.06 -2.46 -11.05
C GLU A 31 13.89 -1.77 -10.32
N VAL A 32 14.19 -0.89 -9.38
CA VAL A 32 13.20 0.00 -8.75
C VAL A 32 13.00 1.23 -9.61
N ALA A 33 11.77 1.46 -10.05
CA ALA A 33 11.39 2.71 -10.71
C ALA A 33 10.79 3.69 -9.69
N LEU A 34 11.44 4.84 -9.53
CA LEU A 34 10.98 5.92 -8.65
C LEU A 34 9.91 6.82 -9.31
N GLN A 35 9.77 6.73 -10.62
CA GLN A 35 8.78 7.45 -11.42
C GLN A 35 8.22 6.51 -12.50
N PRO A 36 7.48 5.46 -12.09
CA PRO A 36 6.92 4.51 -13.04
C PRO A 36 5.81 5.14 -13.88
N LYS A 37 5.48 4.50 -15.01
CA LYS A 37 4.28 4.84 -15.76
C LYS A 37 3.05 4.50 -14.93
N LEU A 38 2.19 5.48 -14.67
CA LEU A 38 1.00 5.29 -13.83
C LEU A 38 0.01 4.24 -14.39
N GLN A 39 -0.02 4.06 -15.71
CA GLN A 39 -0.81 3.00 -16.33
C GLN A 39 -0.34 1.59 -15.89
N ASP A 40 0.97 1.36 -15.80
CA ASP A 40 1.53 0.09 -15.35
C ASP A 40 1.23 -0.14 -13.86
N VAL A 41 1.35 0.93 -13.05
CA VAL A 41 0.98 0.93 -11.62
C VAL A 41 -0.48 0.54 -11.44
N TYR A 42 -1.39 1.17 -12.21
CA TYR A 42 -2.81 0.86 -12.14
C TYR A 42 -3.09 -0.61 -12.46
N GLY A 43 -2.43 -1.15 -13.48
CA GLY A 43 -2.55 -2.58 -13.82
C GLY A 43 -2.11 -3.53 -12.69
N ILE A 44 -1.08 -3.16 -11.92
CA ILE A 44 -0.66 -3.93 -10.74
C ILE A 44 -1.71 -3.81 -9.62
N LEU A 45 -2.19 -2.59 -9.38
CA LEU A 45 -3.17 -2.33 -8.31
C LEU A 45 -4.50 -3.04 -8.55
N GLN A 46 -4.98 -3.12 -9.79
CA GLN A 46 -6.21 -3.84 -10.14
C GLN A 46 -6.19 -5.31 -9.71
N GLU A 47 -5.03 -5.96 -9.76
CA GLU A 47 -4.88 -7.35 -9.33
C GLU A 47 -4.92 -7.53 -7.80
N GLY A 48 -4.71 -6.47 -7.03
CA GLY A 48 -4.65 -6.51 -5.55
C GLY A 48 -5.80 -5.80 -4.85
N PHE A 49 -6.50 -4.91 -5.54
CA PHE A 49 -7.54 -4.06 -4.98
C PHE A 49 -8.82 -4.13 -5.83
N PRO A 50 -9.80 -4.98 -5.47
CA PRO A 50 -11.02 -5.16 -6.25
C PRO A 50 -11.90 -3.89 -6.31
N ASN A 51 -11.79 -2.99 -5.33
CA ASN A 51 -12.57 -1.76 -5.23
C ASN A 51 -11.76 -0.52 -5.67
N LEU A 52 -10.79 -0.69 -6.54
CA LEU A 52 -10.01 0.43 -7.08
C LEU A 52 -10.93 1.32 -7.93
N LEU A 53 -10.76 2.65 -7.77
CA LEU A 53 -11.49 3.63 -8.60
C LEU A 53 -11.19 3.42 -10.09
N ASP A 54 -12.12 3.81 -10.94
CA ASP A 54 -11.93 3.80 -12.40
C ASP A 54 -10.67 4.56 -12.80
N TYR A 55 -9.98 4.05 -13.81
CA TYR A 55 -8.66 4.55 -14.22
C TYR A 55 -8.60 6.08 -14.41
N PRO A 56 -9.54 6.76 -15.11
CA PRO A 56 -9.46 8.20 -15.28
C PRO A 56 -9.54 8.98 -13.97
N ILE A 57 -10.36 8.52 -13.02
CA ILE A 57 -10.53 9.13 -11.69
C ILE A 57 -9.27 8.90 -10.87
N TRP A 58 -8.80 7.67 -10.79
CA TRP A 58 -7.58 7.30 -10.10
C TRP A 58 -6.36 8.06 -10.65
N LEU A 59 -6.22 8.09 -11.98
CA LEU A 59 -5.10 8.78 -12.65
C LEU A 59 -5.08 10.27 -12.36
N THR A 60 -6.24 10.92 -12.37
CA THR A 60 -6.37 12.36 -12.08
C THR A 60 -5.89 12.66 -10.66
N ASP A 61 -6.35 11.90 -9.67
CA ASP A 61 -5.99 12.10 -8.27
C ASP A 61 -4.50 11.82 -8.03
N VAL A 62 -4.01 10.66 -8.47
CA VAL A 62 -2.61 10.25 -8.23
C VAL A 62 -1.64 11.17 -8.96
N SER A 63 -1.90 11.50 -10.23
CA SER A 63 -1.01 12.40 -10.98
C SER A 63 -0.98 13.81 -10.40
N HIS A 64 -2.11 14.30 -9.86
CA HIS A 64 -2.15 15.57 -9.15
C HIS A 64 -1.26 15.55 -7.91
N ARG A 65 -1.44 14.55 -7.04
CA ARG A 65 -0.63 14.42 -5.81
C ARG A 65 0.86 14.23 -6.09
N CYS A 66 1.21 13.43 -7.09
CA CYS A 66 2.61 13.24 -7.47
C CYS A 66 3.24 14.53 -7.99
N ARG A 67 2.55 15.29 -8.85
CA ARG A 67 3.05 16.57 -9.39
C ARG A 67 3.28 17.62 -8.31
N HIS A 68 2.50 17.59 -7.23
CA HIS A 68 2.65 18.51 -6.09
C HIS A 68 3.59 17.99 -5.00
N GLY A 69 4.27 16.84 -5.23
CA GLY A 69 5.22 16.26 -4.28
C GLY A 69 4.59 15.72 -3.00
N MET A 70 3.26 15.56 -2.97
CA MET A 70 2.55 15.03 -1.81
C MET A 70 2.60 13.51 -1.71
N SER A 71 2.70 12.85 -2.85
CA SER A 71 2.77 11.40 -2.96
C SER A 71 3.82 10.97 -3.97
N HIS A 72 4.37 9.78 -3.77
CA HIS A 72 5.29 9.15 -4.72
C HIS A 72 4.87 7.70 -4.93
N VAL A 73 4.88 7.26 -6.17
CA VAL A 73 4.59 5.87 -6.53
C VAL A 73 5.88 5.20 -6.99
N LEU A 74 6.14 4.02 -6.48
CA LEU A 74 7.31 3.23 -6.81
C LEU A 74 6.89 1.86 -7.34
N THR A 75 7.69 1.30 -8.25
CA THR A 75 7.52 -0.09 -8.69
C THR A 75 8.83 -0.84 -8.65
N TYR A 76 8.74 -2.15 -8.49
CA TYR A 76 9.85 -3.09 -8.61
C TYR A 76 9.54 -4.11 -9.69
N ARG A 77 10.43 -4.21 -10.70
CA ARG A 77 10.29 -5.13 -11.85
C ARG A 77 8.96 -5.04 -12.58
N ASN A 78 8.32 -3.89 -12.56
CA ASN A 78 6.94 -3.72 -13.06
C ASN A 78 5.96 -4.82 -12.58
N SER A 79 6.23 -5.40 -11.42
CA SER A 79 5.50 -6.53 -10.84
C SER A 79 4.95 -6.24 -9.44
N SER A 80 5.66 -5.43 -8.67
CA SER A 80 5.21 -4.94 -7.37
C SER A 80 5.16 -3.43 -7.36
N THR A 81 4.20 -2.87 -6.64
CA THR A 81 4.06 -1.43 -6.43
C THR A 81 3.82 -1.11 -4.97
N LEU A 82 4.20 0.07 -4.57
CA LEU A 82 3.80 0.72 -3.33
C LEU A 82 3.70 2.23 -3.56
N THR A 83 2.91 2.89 -2.74
CA THR A 83 2.74 4.33 -2.77
C THR A 83 3.22 4.93 -1.46
N LEU A 84 4.08 5.93 -1.52
CA LEU A 84 4.28 6.87 -0.43
C LEU A 84 3.08 7.82 -0.49
N VAL A 85 2.02 7.47 0.23
CA VAL A 85 0.70 8.14 0.17
C VAL A 85 0.81 9.56 0.70
N PHE A 86 1.66 9.74 1.69
CA PHE A 86 1.94 11.00 2.34
C PHE A 86 3.43 11.07 2.68
N ASP A 87 4.09 12.14 2.25
CA ASP A 87 5.49 12.42 2.54
C ASP A 87 5.60 13.85 3.07
N TRP A 88 5.73 13.99 4.38
CA TRP A 88 5.77 15.28 5.05
C TRP A 88 6.89 15.35 6.08
N LYS A 89 7.86 16.23 5.85
CA LYS A 89 9.04 16.36 6.69
C LYS A 89 9.81 15.04 6.79
N ASP A 90 9.85 14.47 8.00
CA ASP A 90 10.49 13.21 8.33
C ASP A 90 9.51 12.02 8.43
N GLN A 91 8.21 12.24 8.16
CA GLN A 91 7.18 11.22 8.28
C GLN A 91 6.67 10.77 6.92
N VAL A 92 6.57 9.48 6.71
CA VAL A 92 6.05 8.88 5.47
C VAL A 92 4.98 7.84 5.79
N LEU A 93 3.83 7.95 5.13
CA LEU A 93 2.81 6.91 5.13
C LEU A 93 2.95 6.07 3.86
N VAL A 94 3.26 4.79 4.03
CA VAL A 94 3.31 3.81 2.93
C VAL A 94 1.96 3.11 2.81
N GLY A 95 1.47 2.94 1.61
CA GLY A 95 0.22 2.25 1.34
C GLY A 95 0.16 1.67 -0.07
N GLN A 96 -1.00 1.14 -0.43
CA GLN A 96 -1.26 0.56 -1.75
C GLN A 96 -0.21 -0.46 -2.20
N VAL A 97 0.24 -1.31 -1.28
CA VAL A 97 1.23 -2.37 -1.58
C VAL A 97 0.54 -3.50 -2.32
N ALA A 98 0.96 -3.77 -3.54
CA ALA A 98 0.43 -4.85 -4.37
C ALA A 98 1.52 -5.52 -5.19
N THR A 99 1.29 -6.80 -5.51
CA THR A 99 2.14 -7.59 -6.41
C THR A 99 1.25 -8.33 -7.40
N ARG A 100 1.63 -8.35 -8.67
CA ARG A 100 0.94 -9.12 -9.71
C ARG A 100 0.76 -10.56 -9.29
N ALA A 101 -0.37 -11.15 -9.61
CA ALA A 101 -0.72 -12.51 -9.21
C ALA A 101 0.37 -13.53 -9.60
N ALA A 102 0.94 -13.40 -10.81
CA ALA A 102 1.98 -14.29 -11.31
C ALA A 102 3.30 -14.26 -10.52
N GLN A 103 3.58 -13.18 -9.78
CA GLN A 103 4.80 -13.00 -8.98
C GLN A 103 4.55 -13.10 -7.46
N ARG A 104 3.33 -13.36 -7.03
CA ARG A 104 3.04 -13.59 -5.61
C ARG A 104 3.78 -14.81 -5.09
N GLY A 105 4.24 -14.76 -3.84
CA GLY A 105 5.04 -15.82 -3.24
C GLY A 105 6.52 -15.82 -3.60
N SER A 106 6.98 -14.95 -4.52
CA SER A 106 8.40 -14.82 -4.90
C SER A 106 9.25 -13.95 -3.96
N GLY A 107 8.63 -13.35 -2.94
CA GLY A 107 9.31 -12.45 -1.99
C GLY A 107 9.45 -11.00 -2.47
N TYR A 108 8.92 -10.64 -3.63
CA TYR A 108 9.06 -9.30 -4.20
C TYR A 108 8.54 -8.20 -3.28
N ALA A 109 7.33 -8.33 -2.75
CA ALA A 109 6.77 -7.33 -1.83
C ALA A 109 7.60 -7.19 -0.56
N ARG A 110 8.05 -8.31 0.03
CA ARG A 110 8.89 -8.33 1.24
C ARG A 110 10.19 -7.57 1.01
N ASP A 111 10.92 -7.91 -0.03
CA ASP A 111 12.23 -7.34 -0.30
C ASP A 111 12.12 -5.88 -0.75
N PHE A 112 11.08 -5.54 -1.51
CA PHE A 112 10.81 -4.16 -1.93
C PHE A 112 10.44 -3.27 -0.73
N LEU A 113 9.64 -3.76 0.21
CA LEU A 113 9.31 -3.04 1.44
C LEU A 113 10.55 -2.85 2.34
N ARG A 114 11.40 -3.87 2.48
CA ARG A 114 12.67 -3.76 3.22
C ARG A 114 13.60 -2.73 2.60
N TRP A 115 13.76 -2.78 1.29
CA TRP A 115 14.54 -1.79 0.57
C TRP A 115 13.96 -0.37 0.76
N THR A 116 12.66 -0.20 0.63
CA THR A 116 11.99 1.09 0.81
C THR A 116 12.22 1.64 2.23
N ALA A 117 12.08 0.80 3.25
CA ALA A 117 12.36 1.19 4.64
C ALA A 117 13.80 1.68 4.83
N GLN A 118 14.77 0.96 4.26
CA GLN A 118 16.18 1.34 4.31
C GLN A 118 16.45 2.63 3.52
N TRP A 119 15.90 2.74 2.32
CA TRP A 119 16.05 3.90 1.46
C TRP A 119 15.47 5.19 2.09
N LEU A 120 14.30 5.09 2.74
CA LEU A 120 13.70 6.21 3.48
C LEU A 120 14.51 6.58 4.72
N ALA A 121 14.99 5.60 5.49
CA ALA A 121 15.83 5.83 6.65
C ALA A 121 17.14 6.55 6.31
N GLN A 122 17.75 6.24 5.16
CA GLN A 122 18.95 6.94 4.66
C GLN A 122 18.69 8.43 4.37
N GLN A 123 17.42 8.81 4.14
CA GLN A 123 16.99 10.20 3.96
C GLN A 123 16.53 10.85 5.27
N GLY A 124 16.71 10.17 6.42
CA GLY A 124 16.25 10.65 7.72
C GLY A 124 14.74 10.57 7.92
N LYS A 125 14.04 9.73 7.14
CA LYS A 125 12.58 9.59 7.19
C LYS A 125 12.16 8.37 7.98
N HIS A 126 11.05 8.51 8.71
CA HIS A 126 10.37 7.44 9.44
C HIS A 126 9.11 7.04 8.67
N ALA A 127 9.00 5.78 8.30
CA ALA A 127 7.88 5.28 7.54
C ALA A 127 6.96 4.41 8.41
N VAL A 128 5.67 4.57 8.21
CA VAL A 128 4.62 3.75 8.81
C VAL A 128 3.66 3.25 7.74
N LEU A 129 2.96 2.18 8.04
CA LEU A 129 1.84 1.68 7.24
C LEU A 129 0.71 1.17 8.12
N PHE A 130 -0.49 1.13 7.56
CA PHE A 130 -1.65 0.51 8.18
C PHE A 130 -1.93 -0.86 7.56
N ALA A 131 -2.24 -1.84 8.40
CA ALA A 131 -2.59 -3.18 7.99
C ALA A 131 -3.90 -3.64 8.62
N LEU A 132 -4.82 -4.15 7.82
CA LEU A 132 -5.97 -4.90 8.31
C LEU A 132 -5.56 -6.33 8.69
N ASP A 133 -6.37 -7.02 9.49
CA ASP A 133 -6.07 -8.34 10.07
C ASP A 133 -5.42 -9.33 9.11
N ILE A 134 -5.93 -9.42 7.90
CA ILE A 134 -5.44 -10.33 6.84
C ILE A 134 -3.97 -10.09 6.45
N ARG A 135 -3.42 -8.91 6.75
CA ARG A 135 -2.04 -8.52 6.39
C ARG A 135 -1.09 -8.42 7.58
N ILE A 136 -1.59 -8.47 8.79
CA ILE A 136 -0.79 -8.25 10.01
C ILE A 136 0.34 -9.27 10.13
N SER A 137 0.06 -10.56 9.91
CA SER A 137 1.09 -11.60 9.96
C SER A 137 2.22 -11.37 8.98
N PHE A 138 1.89 -10.96 7.75
CA PHE A 138 2.86 -10.65 6.71
C PHE A 138 3.85 -9.55 7.13
N TYR A 139 3.36 -8.46 7.72
CA TYR A 139 4.25 -7.37 8.15
C TYR A 139 5.08 -7.74 9.38
N ARG A 140 4.55 -8.55 10.28
CA ARG A 140 5.34 -9.11 11.40
C ARG A 140 6.47 -10.02 10.89
N GLU A 141 6.21 -10.88 9.90
CA GLU A 141 7.20 -11.77 9.29
C GLU A 141 8.31 -11.00 8.55
N ILE A 142 7.99 -9.85 7.96
CA ILE A 142 8.99 -8.96 7.37
C ILE A 142 9.96 -8.42 8.43
N GLY A 143 9.53 -8.34 9.69
CA GLY A 143 10.29 -7.77 10.79
C GLY A 143 9.91 -6.32 11.11
N PHE A 144 8.77 -5.85 10.63
CA PHE A 144 8.25 -4.52 10.97
C PHE A 144 7.64 -4.52 12.36
N ARG A 145 7.73 -3.39 13.04
CA ARG A 145 7.29 -3.24 14.43
C ARG A 145 5.87 -2.71 14.50
N GLU A 146 4.98 -3.48 15.11
CA GLU A 146 3.64 -3.02 15.42
C GLU A 146 3.71 -1.99 16.57
N ILE A 147 3.23 -0.78 16.31
CA ILE A 147 3.30 0.35 17.25
C ILE A 147 1.95 0.80 17.77
N ALA A 148 0.87 0.43 17.08
CA ALA A 148 -0.48 0.75 17.49
C ALA A 148 -1.48 -0.27 16.93
N SER A 149 -2.61 -0.38 17.59
CA SER A 149 -3.73 -1.22 17.19
C SER A 149 -5.03 -0.50 17.51
N GLU A 150 -5.94 -0.48 16.56
CA GLU A 150 -7.22 0.20 16.67
C GLU A 150 -8.32 -0.53 15.91
N TYR A 151 -9.55 -0.10 16.11
CA TYR A 151 -10.68 -0.53 15.29
C TYR A 151 -11.16 0.62 14.42
N VAL A 152 -11.40 0.34 13.16
CA VAL A 152 -11.99 1.28 12.21
C VAL A 152 -13.37 0.80 11.80
N LEU A 153 -14.24 1.73 11.48
CA LEU A 153 -15.59 1.44 10.97
C LEU A 153 -15.57 1.59 9.45
N GLU A 154 -15.89 0.53 8.74
CA GLU A 154 -16.06 0.54 7.30
C GLU A 154 -17.53 0.44 6.94
N ARG A 155 -17.99 1.27 6.03
CA ARG A 155 -19.37 1.30 5.59
C ARG A 155 -19.67 0.11 4.65
N THR A 156 -20.71 -0.65 4.95
CA THR A 156 -21.02 -1.91 4.24
C THR A 156 -21.99 -1.74 3.07
N ASP A 157 -22.72 -0.63 3.00
CA ASP A 157 -23.72 -0.38 1.95
C ASP A 157 -23.11 0.10 0.63
N VAL A 158 -21.92 0.66 0.63
CA VAL A 158 -21.20 1.09 -0.58
C VAL A 158 -20.96 -0.09 -1.53
N GLN A 159 -20.67 -1.27 -0.98
CA GLN A 159 -20.44 -2.48 -1.78
C GLN A 159 -21.69 -3.01 -2.49
N LYS A 160 -22.89 -2.74 -1.97
CA LYS A 160 -24.17 -3.18 -2.59
C LYS A 160 -24.62 -2.31 -3.75
N GLU A 161 -24.25 -1.03 -3.75
CA GLU A 161 -24.59 -0.11 -4.84
C GLU A 161 -23.68 -0.31 -6.06
N GLU A 162 -22.41 -0.64 -5.84
CA GLU A 162 -21.45 -0.91 -6.93
C GLU A 162 -21.76 -2.24 -7.63
N GLN A 163 -22.16 -3.28 -6.90
CA GLN A 163 -22.61 -4.55 -7.48
C GLN A 163 -23.90 -4.42 -8.30
N LYS A 164 -24.78 -3.47 -7.97
CA LYS A 164 -26.01 -3.20 -8.76
C LYS A 164 -25.73 -2.40 -10.03
N LYS A 165 -24.69 -1.56 -10.06
CA LYS A 165 -24.29 -0.79 -11.25
C LYS A 165 -23.49 -1.62 -12.26
N GLY A 166 -22.84 -2.68 -11.84
CA GLY A 166 -22.10 -3.60 -12.71
C GLY A 166 -22.96 -4.73 -13.32
N ALA A 167 -24.25 -4.80 -12.99
CA ALA A 167 -25.18 -5.83 -13.46
C ALA A 167 -26.24 -5.30 -14.46
N LEU A 168 -26.03 -4.12 -15.06
CA LEU A 168 -26.90 -3.55 -16.13
C LEU A 168 -26.13 -3.47 -17.44
#